data_19abfe88d6a63799971e0688f4ae477a
#
_entry.id   19abfe88d6a63799971e0688f4ae477a
#
_cell.length_a   1.000
_cell.length_b   1.000
_cell.length_c   1.000
_cell.angle_alpha   90.00
_cell.angle_beta   90.00
_cell.angle_gamma   90.00
#
_symmetry.space_group_name_H-M   'P 1'
#
loop_
_entity.id
_entity.type
_entity.pdbx_description
1 polymer ?
#
loop_
_entity_poly.entity_id
_entity_poly.type
_entity_poly.pdbx_seq_one_letter_code
_entity_poly.pdbx_strand_id
1 'polypeptide(L)'
;LIAGAGCDGILGAGRVTSGNGVGCMLVGGQRYATVEQPDLAATFTCIGSRGFAGPGDEQTMSSLLSSVGPLVAPGQCNEGFLRDDAILVVTIISDEEDDAADIVPVPPLDGSCVPADADPNSPGDPVGWKAGLVAAKGGNEEAVVVLSLVGDCDVGGDCPGIELVGSGYTGAEPAPRIRAFTESFVYGSVGPVCAPDYAPFFEQAVSVIETACDEFVPQG
;
A
#
# COMPACT_ATOMS: atom_id res chain seq x y z
N LEU A 1 2.82 5.07 28.18
CA LEU A 1 2.00 3.92 27.79
C LEU A 1 2.57 3.44 26.45
N ILE A 2 3.22 2.28 26.44
CA ILE A 2 3.68 1.62 25.22
C ILE A 2 2.43 1.37 24.38
N ALA A 3 2.34 1.95 23.18
CA ALA A 3 1.30 1.67 22.21
C ALA A 3 1.30 0.15 21.93
N GLY A 4 0.41 -0.49 22.54
CA GLY A 4 0.07 -1.72 23.03
C GLY A 4 0.46 -3.03 22.37
N ALA A 5 0.67 -3.95 23.26
CA ALA A 5 0.68 -5.40 23.01
C ALA A 5 -0.59 -5.97 22.34
N GLY A 6 -1.57 -5.14 22.01
CA GLY A 6 -2.79 -5.53 21.31
C GLY A 6 -2.83 -5.18 19.81
N CYS A 7 -1.87 -4.39 19.30
CA CYS A 7 -1.91 -3.90 17.91
C CYS A 7 -1.33 -4.86 16.87
N ASP A 8 -0.54 -5.86 17.28
CA ASP A 8 0.20 -6.71 16.32
C ASP A 8 -0.69 -7.62 15.46
N GLY A 9 -1.90 -7.89 15.92
CA GLY A 9 -2.92 -8.65 15.18
C GLY A 9 -3.98 -7.80 14.49
N ILE A 10 -3.86 -6.47 14.54
CA ILE A 10 -4.85 -5.57 13.93
C ILE A 10 -4.43 -5.21 12.51
N LEU A 11 -5.33 -5.44 11.55
CA LEU A 11 -5.12 -5.08 10.16
C LEU A 11 -4.97 -3.56 10.02
N GLY A 12 -3.91 -3.12 9.33
CA GLY A 12 -3.58 -1.70 9.16
C GLY A 12 -2.80 -1.07 10.31
N ALA A 13 -2.59 -1.77 11.44
CA ALA A 13 -1.69 -1.27 12.48
C ALA A 13 -0.23 -1.31 12.00
N GLY A 14 0.50 -0.22 12.22
CA GLY A 14 1.91 -0.13 11.88
C GLY A 14 2.71 -1.29 12.48
N ARG A 15 3.61 -1.87 11.71
CA ARG A 15 4.43 -3.01 12.13
C ARG A 15 5.69 -2.54 12.85
N VAL A 16 6.02 -3.24 13.92
CA VAL A 16 7.21 -2.97 14.74
C VAL A 16 8.19 -4.15 14.77
N THR A 17 7.87 -5.20 14.01
CA THR A 17 8.70 -6.41 13.87
C THR A 17 8.86 -6.77 12.39
N SER A 18 9.97 -7.44 12.06
CA SER A 18 10.13 -8.12 10.77
C SER A 18 9.20 -9.34 10.66
N GLY A 19 9.12 -9.94 9.47
CA GLY A 19 8.39 -11.19 9.24
C GLY A 19 8.84 -12.36 10.10
N ASN A 20 10.11 -12.36 10.54
CA ASN A 20 10.67 -13.36 11.45
C ASN A 20 10.46 -13.02 12.94
N GLY A 21 9.64 -12.02 13.26
CA GLY A 21 9.35 -11.61 14.63
C GLY A 21 10.46 -10.83 15.34
N VAL A 22 11.52 -10.44 14.63
CA VAL A 22 12.58 -9.59 15.18
C VAL A 22 12.07 -8.17 15.33
N GLY A 23 12.23 -7.57 16.51
CA GLY A 23 11.85 -6.18 16.77
C GLY A 23 12.64 -5.20 15.91
N CYS A 24 11.94 -4.32 15.20
CA CYS A 24 12.54 -3.21 14.47
C CYS A 24 12.64 -2.01 15.40
N MET A 25 13.84 -1.44 15.51
CA MET A 25 14.17 -0.39 16.46
C MET A 25 13.51 0.95 16.07
N LEU A 26 12.22 1.09 16.38
CA LEU A 26 11.52 2.38 16.25
C LEU A 26 11.75 3.24 17.48
N VAL A 27 12.18 4.48 17.29
CA VAL A 27 12.33 5.45 18.39
C VAL A 27 10.99 6.11 18.74
N GLY A 28 10.87 6.59 20.00
CA GLY A 28 9.68 7.30 20.44
C GLY A 28 8.50 6.44 20.86
N GLY A 29 8.57 5.11 20.70
CA GLY A 29 7.51 4.18 21.11
C GLY A 29 6.27 4.14 20.22
N GLN A 30 6.27 4.87 19.11
CA GLN A 30 5.22 4.82 18.08
C GLN A 30 5.37 3.56 17.22
N ARG A 31 4.35 3.28 16.41
CA ARG A 31 4.36 2.18 15.45
C ARG A 31 4.72 2.65 14.01
N TYR A 32 5.39 3.78 13.90
CA TYR A 32 5.89 4.37 12.67
C TYR A 32 7.21 5.08 12.90
N ALA A 33 8.01 5.22 11.88
CA ALA A 33 9.25 5.99 11.92
C ALA A 33 8.98 7.49 11.81
N THR A 34 9.75 8.28 12.55
CA THR A 34 9.74 9.75 12.47
C THR A 34 11.06 10.25 11.88
N VAL A 35 11.15 11.56 11.66
CA VAL A 35 12.40 12.22 11.23
C VAL A 35 13.55 12.02 12.24
N GLU A 36 13.24 11.65 13.47
CA GLU A 36 14.23 11.38 14.53
C GLU A 36 14.82 9.96 14.45
N GLN A 37 14.33 9.12 13.51
CA GLN A 37 14.82 7.76 13.33
C GLN A 37 16.28 7.78 12.85
N PRO A 38 17.26 7.28 13.64
CA PRO A 38 18.69 7.45 13.35
C PRO A 38 19.13 6.78 12.04
N ASP A 39 18.56 5.60 11.74
CA ASP A 39 18.83 4.84 10.51
C ASP A 39 17.49 4.42 9.89
N LEU A 40 16.95 5.33 9.08
CA LEU A 40 15.66 5.13 8.43
C LEU A 40 15.72 3.95 7.43
N ALA A 41 16.82 3.80 6.70
CA ALA A 41 16.98 2.73 5.71
C ALA A 41 17.00 1.35 6.36
N ALA A 42 17.78 1.16 7.43
CA ALA A 42 17.79 -0.09 8.18
C ALA A 42 16.45 -0.39 8.85
N THR A 43 15.78 0.65 9.38
CA THR A 43 14.45 0.51 9.99
C THR A 43 13.42 0.09 8.95
N PHE A 44 13.41 0.74 7.79
CA PHE A 44 12.51 0.39 6.68
C PHE A 44 12.77 -1.03 6.19
N THR A 45 14.03 -1.41 5.99
CA THR A 45 14.40 -2.78 5.61
C THR A 45 13.89 -3.80 6.62
N CYS A 46 14.01 -3.52 7.92
CA CYS A 46 13.51 -4.41 8.97
C CYS A 46 11.99 -4.57 8.90
N ILE A 47 11.25 -3.46 8.81
CA ILE A 47 9.77 -3.47 8.78
C ILE A 47 9.27 -4.09 7.48
N GLY A 48 9.89 -3.76 6.35
CA GLY A 48 9.53 -4.24 5.02
C GLY A 48 9.86 -5.71 4.76
N SER A 49 10.78 -6.30 5.54
CA SER A 49 11.13 -7.72 5.42
C SER A 49 10.05 -8.60 6.04
N ARG A 50 8.93 -8.79 5.33
CA ARG A 50 7.74 -9.48 5.84
C ARG A 50 7.77 -10.99 5.66
N GLY A 51 8.47 -11.50 4.65
CA GLY A 51 8.39 -12.91 4.23
C GLY A 51 7.02 -13.22 3.60
N PHE A 52 6.75 -14.49 3.40
CA PHE A 52 5.59 -15.04 2.68
C PHE A 52 4.74 -15.98 3.56
N ALA A 53 4.78 -15.84 4.87
CA ALA A 53 4.02 -16.66 5.82
C ALA A 53 2.74 -15.94 6.29
N GLY A 54 1.99 -15.34 5.35
CA GLY A 54 0.70 -14.69 5.57
C GLY A 54 -0.48 -15.62 5.26
N PRO A 55 -1.72 -15.20 5.53
CA PRO A 55 -2.90 -15.76 4.87
C PRO A 55 -2.81 -15.51 3.36
N GLY A 56 -3.46 -16.35 2.55
CA GLY A 56 -3.49 -16.18 1.10
C GLY A 56 -4.47 -15.11 0.61
N ASP A 57 -5.25 -14.53 1.53
CA ASP A 57 -6.20 -13.46 1.21
C ASP A 57 -5.52 -12.10 1.42
N GLU A 58 -5.13 -11.42 0.36
CA GLU A 58 -4.48 -10.11 0.44
C GLU A 58 -5.53 -9.02 0.69
N GLN A 59 -5.36 -8.29 1.80
CA GLN A 59 -6.27 -7.23 2.23
C GLN A 59 -5.59 -5.85 2.23
N THR A 60 -4.92 -5.55 1.14
CA THR A 60 -4.10 -4.34 0.97
C THR A 60 -4.91 -3.06 1.20
N MET A 61 -6.09 -2.97 0.57
CA MET A 61 -6.91 -1.76 0.65
C MET A 61 -7.64 -1.63 1.98
N SER A 62 -8.11 -2.74 2.55
CA SER A 62 -8.65 -2.75 3.91
C SER A 62 -7.60 -2.37 4.94
N SER A 63 -6.36 -2.82 4.77
CA SER A 63 -5.21 -2.44 5.60
C SER A 63 -4.91 -0.95 5.49
N LEU A 64 -4.84 -0.43 4.26
CA LEU A 64 -4.60 1.00 3.99
C LEU A 64 -5.68 1.87 4.66
N LEU A 65 -6.96 1.62 4.39
CA LEU A 65 -8.05 2.43 4.93
C LEU A 65 -8.13 2.36 6.46
N SER A 66 -7.86 1.19 7.04
CA SER A 66 -7.77 1.05 8.50
C SER A 66 -6.61 1.87 9.07
N SER A 67 -5.45 1.88 8.37
CA SER A 67 -4.23 2.53 8.85
C SER A 67 -4.35 4.05 8.95
N VAL A 68 -5.12 4.69 8.08
CA VAL A 68 -5.30 6.16 8.00
C VAL A 68 -6.67 6.62 8.48
N GLY A 69 -7.57 5.70 8.77
CA GLY A 69 -8.93 5.97 9.25
C GLY A 69 -9.07 5.70 10.75
N PRO A 70 -9.69 4.57 11.15
CA PRO A 70 -9.99 4.33 12.57
C PRO A 70 -8.75 4.22 13.46
N LEU A 71 -7.62 3.77 12.93
CA LEU A 71 -6.42 3.51 13.75
C LEU A 71 -5.60 4.76 14.09
N VAL A 72 -5.84 5.91 13.46
CA VAL A 72 -5.17 7.18 13.80
C VAL A 72 -5.86 7.95 14.92
N ALA A 73 -7.04 7.53 15.34
CA ALA A 73 -7.78 8.18 16.41
C ALA A 73 -7.02 8.10 17.76
N PRO A 74 -7.30 9.03 18.69
CA PRO A 74 -6.66 9.00 20.01
C PRO A 74 -6.79 7.65 20.73
N GLY A 75 -5.70 7.13 21.23
CA GLY A 75 -5.62 5.83 21.90
C GLY A 75 -5.56 4.62 20.95
N GLN A 76 -5.58 4.81 19.65
CA GLN A 76 -5.50 3.75 18.67
C GLN A 76 -4.05 3.48 18.22
N CYS A 77 -3.85 2.39 17.45
CA CYS A 77 -2.53 1.85 17.13
C CYS A 77 -1.61 2.79 16.34
N ASN A 78 -2.18 3.64 15.50
CA ASN A 78 -1.45 4.57 14.64
C ASN A 78 -1.67 6.04 15.06
N GLU A 79 -2.06 6.29 16.31
CA GLU A 79 -2.25 7.66 16.82
C GLU A 79 -1.05 8.56 16.50
N GLY A 80 -1.34 9.72 15.90
CA GLY A 80 -0.34 10.72 15.53
C GLY A 80 0.42 10.45 14.22
N PHE A 81 0.12 9.36 13.51
CA PHE A 81 0.72 9.08 12.20
C PHE A 81 0.23 10.06 11.13
N LEU A 82 -1.08 10.23 11.02
CA LEU A 82 -1.66 11.12 10.02
C LEU A 82 -1.60 12.58 10.50
N ARG A 83 -1.13 13.47 9.64
CA ARG A 83 -0.99 14.90 9.92
C ARG A 83 -1.81 15.72 8.91
N ASP A 84 -2.55 16.70 9.39
CA ASP A 84 -3.39 17.56 8.53
C ASP A 84 -2.55 18.54 7.71
N ASP A 85 -1.38 18.93 8.23
CA ASP A 85 -0.44 19.90 7.65
C ASP A 85 0.57 19.30 6.66
N ALA A 86 0.44 18.04 6.29
CA ALA A 86 1.35 17.35 5.37
C ALA A 86 0.60 16.58 4.30
N ILE A 87 1.21 16.38 3.14
CA ILE A 87 0.70 15.42 2.15
C ILE A 87 0.81 13.98 2.70
N LEU A 88 -0.09 13.13 2.27
CA LEU A 88 -0.05 11.69 2.50
C LEU A 88 0.46 10.99 1.25
N VAL A 89 1.65 10.41 1.33
CA VAL A 89 2.18 9.56 0.26
C VAL A 89 1.89 8.11 0.62
N VAL A 90 1.13 7.44 -0.22
CA VAL A 90 0.84 6.01 -0.13
C VAL A 90 1.69 5.28 -1.17
N THR A 91 2.41 4.25 -0.75
CA THR A 91 3.10 3.34 -1.67
C THR A 91 2.59 1.92 -1.45
N ILE A 92 1.99 1.35 -2.49
CA ILE A 92 1.52 -0.04 -2.52
C ILE A 92 2.54 -0.87 -3.29
N ILE A 93 3.01 -1.95 -2.71
CA ILE A 93 3.88 -2.92 -3.37
C ILE A 93 3.27 -4.29 -3.12
N SER A 94 2.71 -4.91 -4.17
CA SER A 94 2.07 -6.21 -4.07
C SER A 94 2.23 -6.98 -5.38
N ASP A 95 2.44 -8.26 -5.28
CA ASP A 95 2.41 -9.21 -6.39
C ASP A 95 1.03 -9.86 -6.58
N GLU A 96 0.05 -9.45 -5.77
CA GLU A 96 -1.34 -9.92 -5.82
C GLU A 96 -2.33 -8.74 -5.81
N GLU A 97 -3.54 -8.97 -6.29
CA GLU A 97 -4.66 -8.02 -6.22
C GLU A 97 -5.21 -7.98 -4.78
N ASP A 98 -6.05 -6.97 -4.45
CA ASP A 98 -6.82 -6.96 -3.19
C ASP A 98 -7.98 -7.95 -3.30
N ASP A 99 -7.86 -9.07 -2.64
CA ASP A 99 -8.92 -10.05 -2.52
C ASP A 99 -9.12 -10.47 -1.05
N ALA A 100 -10.36 -10.55 -0.64
CA ALA A 100 -10.72 -11.02 0.71
C ALA A 100 -11.09 -12.50 0.73
N ALA A 101 -10.91 -13.21 -0.37
CA ALA A 101 -11.14 -14.65 -0.49
C ALA A 101 -10.47 -15.21 -1.74
N ASP A 102 -9.95 -16.43 -1.66
CA ASP A 102 -9.25 -17.25 -2.68
C ASP A 102 -9.96 -17.41 -4.05
N ILE A 103 -10.83 -16.53 -4.41
CA ILE A 103 -11.48 -16.53 -5.72
C ILE A 103 -10.77 -15.51 -6.59
N VAL A 104 -9.64 -15.90 -7.13
CA VAL A 104 -8.96 -15.16 -8.18
C VAL A 104 -9.93 -15.02 -9.35
N PRO A 105 -10.43 -13.82 -9.68
CA PRO A 105 -11.02 -13.62 -10.98
C PRO A 105 -9.89 -13.87 -11.97
N VAL A 106 -9.96 -14.95 -12.73
CA VAL A 106 -9.02 -15.14 -13.85
C VAL A 106 -9.20 -13.92 -14.73
N PRO A 107 -8.21 -13.04 -14.87
CA PRO A 107 -8.34 -11.87 -15.73
C PRO A 107 -8.70 -12.36 -17.11
N PRO A 108 -9.50 -11.61 -17.87
CA PRO A 108 -9.74 -11.94 -19.24
C PRO A 108 -8.39 -12.13 -19.93
N LEU A 109 -8.18 -13.28 -20.55
CA LEU A 109 -6.94 -13.63 -21.27
C LEU A 109 -6.63 -12.68 -22.45
N ASP A 110 -7.43 -11.63 -22.63
CA ASP A 110 -7.30 -10.62 -23.67
C ASP A 110 -6.44 -9.41 -23.27
N GLY A 111 -5.82 -9.45 -22.06
CA GLY A 111 -4.97 -8.36 -21.56
C GLY A 111 -5.75 -7.09 -21.17
N SER A 112 -7.08 -7.15 -21.12
CA SER A 112 -7.86 -5.99 -20.68
C SER A 112 -7.75 -5.80 -19.17
N CYS A 113 -7.22 -4.66 -18.75
CA CYS A 113 -7.28 -4.19 -17.37
C CYS A 113 -8.65 -3.60 -17.05
N VAL A 114 -9.71 -4.26 -17.40
CA VAL A 114 -11.04 -3.86 -16.97
C VAL A 114 -11.22 -4.41 -15.57
N PRO A 115 -11.44 -3.55 -14.54
CA PRO A 115 -11.79 -4.03 -13.21
C PRO A 115 -12.99 -4.96 -13.36
N ALA A 116 -12.87 -6.21 -12.97
CA ALA A 116 -14.03 -7.06 -12.84
C ALA A 116 -15.02 -6.34 -11.93
N ASP A 117 -16.31 -6.41 -12.24
CA ASP A 117 -17.37 -5.93 -11.35
C ASP A 117 -17.04 -6.40 -9.94
N ALA A 118 -17.15 -5.49 -8.96
CA ALA A 118 -16.72 -5.67 -7.59
C ALA A 118 -16.86 -7.12 -7.11
N ASP A 119 -15.75 -7.76 -6.82
CA ASP A 119 -15.78 -9.10 -6.25
C ASP A 119 -16.58 -9.04 -4.95
N PRO A 120 -17.69 -9.78 -4.81
CA PRO A 120 -18.50 -9.75 -3.58
C PRO A 120 -17.71 -10.17 -2.33
N ASN A 121 -16.53 -10.75 -2.50
CA ASN A 121 -15.65 -11.19 -1.42
C ASN A 121 -14.55 -10.16 -1.12
N SER A 122 -14.31 -9.18 -1.99
CA SER A 122 -13.40 -8.06 -1.71
C SER A 122 -14.21 -6.86 -1.22
N PRO A 123 -14.01 -6.42 0.04
CA PRO A 123 -14.76 -5.30 0.58
C PRO A 123 -14.35 -4.00 -0.12
N GLY A 124 -15.27 -3.41 -0.87
CA GLY A 124 -15.08 -2.12 -1.53
C GLY A 124 -14.68 -2.21 -3.00
N ASP A 125 -14.53 -1.05 -3.57
CA ASP A 125 -14.16 -0.83 -4.96
C ASP A 125 -13.22 0.37 -5.06
N PRO A 126 -12.56 0.62 -6.20
CA PRO A 126 -11.64 1.74 -6.38
C PRO A 126 -12.24 3.11 -6.04
N VAL A 127 -13.54 3.32 -6.28
CA VAL A 127 -14.25 4.58 -5.97
C VAL A 127 -14.42 4.74 -4.47
N GLY A 128 -14.87 3.68 -3.79
CA GLY A 128 -15.02 3.67 -2.33
C GLY A 128 -13.67 3.79 -1.61
N TRP A 129 -12.63 3.13 -2.11
CA TRP A 129 -11.28 3.24 -1.55
C TRP A 129 -10.71 4.65 -1.67
N LYS A 130 -10.88 5.28 -2.86
CA LYS A 130 -10.49 6.68 -3.07
C LYS A 130 -11.23 7.61 -2.12
N ALA A 131 -12.55 7.46 -2.02
CA ALA A 131 -13.37 8.29 -1.12
C ALA A 131 -12.89 8.17 0.34
N GLY A 132 -12.57 6.96 0.81
CA GLY A 132 -12.05 6.73 2.16
C GLY A 132 -10.68 7.39 2.39
N LEU A 133 -9.76 7.28 1.43
CA LEU A 133 -8.44 7.88 1.53
C LEU A 133 -8.48 9.41 1.49
N VAL A 134 -9.28 9.99 0.59
CA VAL A 134 -9.50 11.45 0.51
C VAL A 134 -10.17 11.98 1.78
N ALA A 135 -11.14 11.23 2.33
CA ALA A 135 -11.77 11.61 3.60
C ALA A 135 -10.77 11.65 4.76
N ALA A 136 -9.77 10.76 4.78
CA ALA A 136 -8.70 10.77 5.78
C ALA A 136 -7.85 12.06 5.72
N LYS A 137 -7.86 12.78 4.58
CA LYS A 137 -7.23 14.09 4.38
C LYS A 137 -8.23 15.24 4.36
N GLY A 138 -9.33 15.10 5.10
CA GLY A 138 -10.34 16.15 5.23
C GLY A 138 -11.09 16.49 3.93
N GLY A 139 -11.07 15.60 2.95
CA GLY A 139 -11.69 15.82 1.63
C GLY A 139 -10.74 16.46 0.60
N ASN A 140 -9.48 16.71 0.97
CA ASN A 140 -8.49 17.31 0.06
C ASN A 140 -7.75 16.23 -0.72
N GLU A 141 -8.13 16.00 -1.98
CA GLU A 141 -7.47 15.04 -2.86
C GLU A 141 -6.04 15.45 -3.21
N GLU A 142 -5.77 16.76 -3.34
CA GLU A 142 -4.43 17.29 -3.66
C GLU A 142 -3.41 17.03 -2.53
N ALA A 143 -3.88 16.67 -1.34
CA ALA A 143 -3.04 16.26 -0.23
C ALA A 143 -2.66 14.75 -0.27
N VAL A 144 -2.97 14.04 -1.36
CA VAL A 144 -2.77 12.59 -1.48
C VAL A 144 -1.99 12.25 -2.73
N VAL A 145 -0.87 11.53 -2.55
CA VAL A 145 -0.10 10.91 -3.63
C VAL A 145 -0.22 9.41 -3.50
N VAL A 146 -0.51 8.71 -4.60
CA VAL A 146 -0.61 7.24 -4.60
C VAL A 146 0.34 6.65 -5.63
N LEU A 147 1.21 5.79 -5.17
CA LEU A 147 2.22 5.09 -5.96
C LEU A 147 1.98 3.59 -5.83
N SER A 148 1.94 2.86 -6.93
CA SER A 148 1.74 1.41 -6.90
C SER A 148 2.73 0.66 -7.78
N LEU A 149 3.43 -0.30 -7.18
CA LEU A 149 4.16 -1.35 -7.87
C LEU A 149 3.34 -2.62 -7.75
N VAL A 150 2.65 -3.00 -8.81
CA VAL A 150 1.68 -4.11 -8.81
C VAL A 150 1.76 -4.89 -10.11
N GLY A 151 1.07 -6.02 -10.17
CA GLY A 151 1.01 -6.84 -11.36
C GLY A 151 0.43 -6.10 -12.55
N ASP A 152 1.00 -6.38 -13.73
CA ASP A 152 0.51 -5.82 -15.00
C ASP A 152 -0.69 -6.62 -15.51
N CYS A 153 -1.53 -5.97 -16.30
CA CYS A 153 -2.66 -6.62 -16.96
C CYS A 153 -2.27 -7.32 -18.26
N ASP A 154 -1.08 -7.05 -18.77
CA ASP A 154 -0.52 -7.76 -19.93
C ASP A 154 0.22 -9.01 -19.46
N VAL A 155 -0.51 -10.12 -19.35
CA VAL A 155 0.06 -11.46 -19.03
C VAL A 155 1.15 -11.94 -19.99
N GLY A 156 1.37 -11.26 -21.10
CA GLY A 156 2.47 -11.51 -22.04
C GLY A 156 3.63 -10.53 -21.91
N GLY A 157 3.52 -9.54 -21.01
CA GLY A 157 4.48 -8.47 -20.79
C GLY A 157 5.62 -8.84 -19.83
N ASP A 158 6.19 -7.80 -19.23
CA ASP A 158 7.33 -7.93 -18.31
C ASP A 158 6.94 -8.58 -16.96
N CYS A 159 5.64 -8.74 -16.69
CA CYS A 159 5.11 -9.31 -15.47
C CYS A 159 4.24 -10.53 -15.79
N PRO A 160 4.82 -11.72 -15.95
CA PRO A 160 4.04 -12.94 -16.18
C PRO A 160 3.11 -13.21 -15.00
N GLY A 161 1.99 -13.91 -15.26
CA GLY A 161 1.10 -14.36 -14.20
C GLY A 161 1.83 -15.21 -13.15
N ILE A 162 1.28 -15.28 -11.94
CA ILE A 162 1.88 -16.08 -10.86
C ILE A 162 1.99 -17.55 -11.30
N GLU A 163 3.19 -18.09 -11.27
CA GLU A 163 3.47 -19.48 -11.57
C GLU A 163 4.31 -20.11 -10.46
N LEU A 164 3.97 -21.35 -10.10
CA LEU A 164 4.79 -22.17 -9.20
C LEU A 164 6.01 -22.72 -9.93
N VAL A 165 7.20 -22.22 -9.60
CA VAL A 165 8.47 -22.70 -10.18
C VAL A 165 9.32 -23.35 -9.08
N GLY A 166 9.40 -24.68 -9.12
CA GLY A 166 10.12 -25.45 -8.08
C GLY A 166 9.40 -25.36 -6.73
N SER A 167 10.03 -24.72 -5.74
CA SER A 167 9.47 -24.49 -4.40
C SER A 167 9.08 -23.05 -4.14
N GLY A 168 9.04 -22.18 -5.16
CA GLY A 168 8.69 -20.76 -5.03
C GLY A 168 7.75 -20.32 -6.13
N TYR A 169 7.15 -19.17 -5.92
CA TYR A 169 6.33 -18.49 -6.92
C TYR A 169 7.17 -17.47 -7.69
N THR A 170 6.79 -17.20 -8.93
CA THR A 170 7.35 -16.14 -9.78
C THR A 170 6.21 -15.45 -10.53
N GLY A 171 6.43 -14.23 -10.97
CA GLY A 171 5.40 -13.42 -11.60
C GLY A 171 4.57 -12.65 -10.61
N ALA A 172 3.47 -12.10 -11.08
CA ALA A 172 2.49 -11.39 -10.27
C ALA A 172 1.09 -11.56 -10.85
N GLU A 173 0.11 -11.43 -9.99
CA GLU A 173 -1.27 -11.39 -10.37
C GLU A 173 -1.62 -10.03 -10.99
N PRO A 174 -2.39 -9.97 -12.10
CA PRO A 174 -2.91 -8.71 -12.59
C PRO A 174 -3.72 -7.99 -11.52
N ALA A 175 -3.43 -6.71 -11.28
CA ALA A 175 -4.06 -5.91 -10.24
C ALA A 175 -4.93 -4.76 -10.80
N PRO A 176 -6.02 -5.05 -11.56
CA PRO A 176 -6.80 -4.03 -12.25
C PRO A 176 -7.48 -3.04 -11.30
N ARG A 177 -7.89 -3.46 -10.10
CA ARG A 177 -8.56 -2.57 -9.14
C ARG A 177 -7.60 -1.65 -8.41
N ILE A 178 -6.46 -2.17 -7.94
CA ILE A 178 -5.40 -1.34 -7.33
C ILE A 178 -4.86 -0.34 -8.36
N ARG A 179 -4.71 -0.75 -9.63
CA ARG A 179 -4.33 0.15 -10.74
C ARG A 179 -5.36 1.24 -10.95
N ALA A 180 -6.65 0.89 -11.13
CA ALA A 180 -7.73 1.84 -11.29
C ALA A 180 -7.85 2.81 -10.11
N PHE A 181 -7.67 2.33 -8.88
CA PHE A 181 -7.60 3.16 -7.68
C PHE A 181 -6.46 4.18 -7.80
N THR A 182 -5.24 3.74 -8.07
CA THR A 182 -4.05 4.59 -8.15
C THR A 182 -4.18 5.63 -9.26
N GLU A 183 -4.57 5.20 -10.47
CA GLU A 183 -4.72 6.07 -11.65
C GLU A 183 -5.87 7.08 -11.51
N SER A 184 -6.77 6.87 -10.56
CA SER A 184 -7.85 7.82 -10.27
C SER A 184 -7.39 9.09 -9.57
N PHE A 185 -6.20 9.12 -8.95
CA PHE A 185 -5.66 10.28 -8.28
C PHE A 185 -4.90 11.20 -9.23
N VAL A 186 -4.96 12.51 -8.97
CA VAL A 186 -4.19 13.52 -9.71
C VAL A 186 -2.68 13.23 -9.63
N TYR A 187 -2.21 12.80 -8.45
CA TYR A 187 -0.84 12.41 -8.19
C TYR A 187 -0.72 10.88 -8.04
N GLY A 188 -1.24 10.15 -9.03
CA GLY A 188 -1.17 8.70 -9.11
C GLY A 188 -0.06 8.24 -10.07
N SER A 189 0.70 7.20 -9.70
CA SER A 189 1.68 6.58 -10.59
C SER A 189 1.73 5.07 -10.36
N VAL A 190 1.71 4.30 -11.45
CA VAL A 190 1.74 2.84 -11.43
C VAL A 190 2.97 2.33 -12.16
N GLY A 191 3.62 1.32 -11.61
CA GLY A 191 4.71 0.58 -12.22
C GLY A 191 4.55 -0.93 -12.03
N PRO A 192 5.23 -1.76 -12.84
CA PRO A 192 5.17 -3.21 -12.75
C PRO A 192 6.01 -3.71 -11.57
N VAL A 193 5.42 -4.55 -10.69
CA VAL A 193 6.14 -5.16 -9.56
C VAL A 193 7.20 -6.17 -10.01
N CYS A 194 7.10 -6.71 -11.23
CA CYS A 194 8.08 -7.63 -11.80
C CYS A 194 9.29 -6.93 -12.42
N ALA A 195 9.38 -5.60 -12.39
CA ALA A 195 10.51 -4.88 -12.96
C ALA A 195 11.82 -5.33 -12.29
N PRO A 196 12.89 -5.59 -13.06
CA PRO A 196 14.18 -6.02 -12.53
C PRO A 196 14.87 -4.93 -11.71
N ASP A 197 14.46 -3.68 -11.87
CA ASP A 197 14.97 -2.51 -11.16
C ASP A 197 13.85 -1.50 -10.95
N TYR A 198 13.62 -1.10 -9.71
CA TYR A 198 12.61 -0.13 -9.33
C TYR A 198 13.11 1.32 -9.31
N ALA A 199 14.42 1.56 -9.51
CA ALA A 199 14.97 2.90 -9.47
C ALA A 199 14.28 3.86 -10.45
N PRO A 200 14.00 3.50 -11.72
CA PRO A 200 13.30 4.39 -12.65
C PRO A 200 11.89 4.78 -12.18
N PHE A 201 11.17 3.84 -11.56
CA PHE A 201 9.85 4.13 -10.99
C PHE A 201 9.94 5.12 -9.83
N PHE A 202 10.87 4.91 -8.90
CA PHE A 202 11.02 5.81 -7.76
C PHE A 202 11.60 7.18 -8.13
N GLU A 203 12.43 7.27 -9.17
CA GLU A 203 12.86 8.55 -9.73
C GLU A 203 11.67 9.37 -10.27
N GLN A 204 10.77 8.72 -11.00
CA GLN A 204 9.52 9.35 -11.45
C GLN A 204 8.62 9.70 -10.26
N ALA A 205 8.48 8.81 -9.29
CA ALA A 205 7.66 9.02 -8.09
C ALA A 205 8.11 10.24 -7.29
N VAL A 206 9.41 10.48 -7.17
CA VAL A 206 9.94 11.69 -6.51
C VAL A 206 9.44 12.96 -7.22
N SER A 207 9.44 13.00 -8.56
CA SER A 207 8.92 14.15 -9.31
C SER A 207 7.41 14.38 -9.09
N VAL A 208 6.64 13.31 -8.96
CA VAL A 208 5.20 13.41 -8.63
C VAL A 208 5.01 13.96 -7.23
N ILE A 209 5.79 13.48 -6.25
CA ILE A 209 5.75 13.95 -4.86
C ILE A 209 6.17 15.43 -4.78
N GLU A 210 7.22 15.84 -5.47
CA GLU A 210 7.68 17.23 -5.51
C GLU A 210 6.60 18.14 -6.07
N THR A 211 5.96 17.76 -7.18
CA THR A 211 4.83 18.52 -7.76
C THR A 211 3.68 18.66 -6.75
N ALA A 212 3.29 17.57 -6.10
CA ALA A 212 2.25 17.60 -5.08
C ALA A 212 2.63 18.51 -3.89
N CYS A 213 3.90 18.50 -3.47
CA CYS A 213 4.39 19.37 -2.40
C CYS A 213 4.35 20.86 -2.79
N ASP A 214 4.70 21.19 -4.03
CA ASP A 214 4.72 22.57 -4.52
C ASP A 214 3.29 23.15 -4.65
N GLU A 215 2.32 22.30 -4.94
CA GLU A 215 0.90 22.71 -5.12
C GLU A 215 0.09 22.60 -3.82
N PHE A 216 0.59 21.87 -2.82
CA PHE A 216 -0.13 21.63 -1.58
C PHE A 216 -0.29 22.90 -0.74
N VAL A 217 -1.54 23.25 -0.41
CA VAL A 217 -1.87 24.30 0.53
C VAL A 217 -2.46 23.67 1.80
N PRO A 218 -1.79 23.76 2.96
CA PRO A 218 -2.33 23.25 4.21
C PRO A 218 -3.68 23.91 4.52
N GLN A 219 -4.65 23.09 4.84
CA GLN A 219 -5.95 23.58 5.31
C GLN A 219 -5.79 23.94 6.79
N GLY A 220 -5.80 25.24 7.11
CA GLY A 220 -5.69 25.76 8.48
C GLY A 220 -6.98 25.64 9.30
#